data_a8c22d548c36479c55cfda0ea5b8421f
#
_entry.id   a8c22d548c36479c55cfda0ea5b8421f
#
_cell.length_a   1.000
_cell.length_b   1.000
_cell.length_c   1.000
_cell.angle_alpha   90.00
_cell.angle_beta   90.00
_cell.angle_gamma   90.00
#
_symmetry.space_group_name_H-M   'P 1'
#
loop_
_entity.id
_entity.type
_entity.pdbx_description
1 polymer ?
#
loop_
_entity_poly.entity_id
_entity_poly.type
_entity_poly.pdbx_seq_one_letter_code
_entity_poly.pdbx_strand_id
1 'polypeptide(L)'
;MGDEHFNRKSNWYDVFVAAPEKEIRYIRLMLENGENLDENARIFMSTIHAIKGGEEDNVILALHQGDKIQKSIKRSVDKRDEEHRVWYVGITRARNNLYKLKSKIKRKEYKL
;
A
#
# COMPACT_ATOMS: atom_id res chain seq x y z
N MET A 1 -6.05 42.59 -14.51
CA MET A 1 -6.27 41.52 -13.51
C MET A 1 -7.47 40.74 -13.96
N GLY A 2 -7.22 39.61 -14.60
CA GLY A 2 -8.27 38.83 -15.24
C GLY A 2 -8.93 37.91 -14.23
N ASP A 3 -10.21 38.11 -14.03
CA ASP A 3 -11.11 37.13 -13.45
C ASP A 3 -11.20 35.97 -14.44
N GLU A 4 -10.45 34.92 -14.24
CA GLU A 4 -10.64 33.68 -14.95
C GLU A 4 -12.00 33.12 -14.51
N HIS A 5 -12.99 33.28 -15.39
CA HIS A 5 -14.31 32.71 -15.26
C HIS A 5 -14.18 31.21 -15.11
N PHE A 6 -14.27 30.74 -13.87
CA PHE A 6 -14.46 29.33 -13.58
C PHE A 6 -15.78 28.91 -14.23
N ASN A 7 -15.68 28.30 -15.39
CA ASN A 7 -16.86 27.87 -16.16
C ASN A 7 -17.53 26.72 -15.38
N ARG A 8 -18.70 27.00 -14.78
CA ARG A 8 -19.49 26.00 -14.00
C ARG A 8 -19.88 24.74 -14.79
N LYS A 9 -19.55 24.66 -16.09
CA LYS A 9 -19.77 23.49 -16.94
C LYS A 9 -18.51 22.61 -17.11
N SER A 10 -17.35 23.03 -16.64
CA SER A 10 -16.17 22.18 -16.67
C SER A 10 -16.27 21.14 -15.58
N ASN A 11 -15.96 19.90 -15.93
CA ASN A 11 -15.87 18.85 -14.94
C ASN A 11 -14.68 19.16 -14.00
N TRP A 12 -14.83 18.90 -12.71
CA TRP A 12 -13.79 19.16 -11.70
C TRP A 12 -12.42 18.55 -12.08
N TYR A 13 -12.40 17.41 -12.80
CA TYR A 13 -11.18 16.76 -13.26
C TYR A 13 -10.47 17.47 -14.41
N ASP A 14 -11.15 18.37 -15.13
CA ASP A 14 -10.54 19.17 -16.19
C ASP A 14 -9.61 20.25 -15.62
N VAL A 15 -9.72 20.53 -14.31
CA VAL A 15 -8.85 21.46 -13.58
C VAL A 15 -7.49 20.81 -13.24
N PHE A 16 -7.42 19.49 -13.19
CA PHE A 16 -6.20 18.75 -12.87
C PHE A 16 -5.34 18.46 -14.11
N VAL A 17 -5.00 19.47 -14.86
CA VAL A 17 -4.24 19.37 -16.13
C VAL A 17 -2.87 18.68 -15.93
N ALA A 18 -2.31 18.73 -14.73
CA ALA A 18 -1.01 18.13 -14.39
C ALA A 18 -1.10 16.72 -13.79
N ALA A 19 -2.30 16.22 -13.49
CA ALA A 19 -2.45 14.89 -12.92
C ALA A 19 -2.37 13.80 -14.01
N PRO A 20 -1.68 12.68 -13.77
CA PRO A 20 -1.67 11.56 -14.70
C PRO A 20 -3.09 11.05 -15.00
N GLU A 21 -3.39 10.76 -16.25
CA GLU A 21 -4.71 10.27 -16.69
C GLU A 21 -5.20 9.07 -15.87
N LYS A 22 -4.28 8.19 -15.47
CA LYS A 22 -4.56 7.04 -14.61
C LYS A 22 -5.13 7.44 -13.25
N GLU A 23 -4.63 8.51 -12.65
CA GLU A 23 -5.10 9.01 -11.34
C GLU A 23 -6.48 9.65 -11.47
N ILE A 24 -6.69 10.45 -12.50
CA ILE A 24 -8.01 11.05 -12.82
C ILE A 24 -9.06 9.95 -13.02
N ARG A 25 -8.72 8.91 -13.78
CA ARG A 25 -9.60 7.78 -14.01
C ARG A 25 -9.93 7.05 -12.70
N TYR A 26 -8.94 6.86 -11.83
CA TYR A 26 -9.14 6.22 -10.54
C TYR A 26 -10.12 7.00 -9.65
N ILE A 27 -9.92 8.32 -9.52
CA ILE A 27 -10.80 9.19 -8.72
C ILE A 27 -12.23 9.20 -9.31
N ARG A 28 -12.37 9.24 -10.65
CA ARG A 28 -13.66 9.16 -11.30
C ARG A 28 -14.40 7.88 -10.96
N LEU A 29 -13.74 6.73 -11.04
CA LEU A 29 -14.31 5.43 -10.68
C LEU A 29 -14.72 5.35 -9.21
N MET A 30 -13.95 5.94 -8.31
CA MET A 30 -14.32 6.01 -6.88
C MET A 30 -15.63 6.79 -6.70
N LEU A 31 -15.75 7.96 -7.31
CA LEU A 31 -16.95 8.80 -7.21
C LEU A 31 -18.17 8.13 -7.87
N GLU A 32 -17.99 7.47 -9.03
CA GLU A 32 -19.05 6.70 -9.72
C GLU A 32 -19.56 5.53 -8.85
N ASN A 33 -18.69 4.94 -8.03
CA ASN A 33 -19.03 3.90 -7.07
C ASN A 33 -19.62 4.43 -5.75
N GLY A 34 -19.81 5.75 -5.62
CA GLY A 34 -20.34 6.38 -4.42
C GLY A 34 -19.36 6.45 -3.25
N GLU A 35 -18.06 6.30 -3.52
CA GLU A 35 -17.01 6.45 -2.50
C GLU A 35 -16.83 7.95 -2.19
N ASN A 36 -16.66 8.26 -0.92
CA ASN A 36 -16.39 9.62 -0.45
C ASN A 36 -14.90 9.81 -0.24
N LEU A 37 -14.32 10.83 -0.89
CA LEU A 37 -12.89 11.14 -0.77
C LEU A 37 -12.50 11.71 0.62
N ASP A 38 -13.48 12.24 1.36
CA ASP A 38 -13.27 12.82 2.69
C ASP A 38 -13.40 11.77 3.82
N GLU A 39 -13.85 10.58 3.51
CA GLU A 39 -13.91 9.49 4.48
C GLU A 39 -12.55 8.81 4.65
N ASN A 40 -12.27 8.37 5.87
CA ASN A 40 -11.08 7.57 6.15
C ASN A 40 -11.10 6.28 5.33
N ALA A 41 -10.00 5.99 4.67
CA ALA A 41 -9.85 4.76 3.91
C ALA A 41 -10.08 3.54 4.82
N ARG A 42 -10.97 2.62 4.41
CA ARG A 42 -11.26 1.37 5.13
C ARG A 42 -10.09 0.38 5.06
N ILE A 43 -9.26 0.53 4.04
CA ILE A 43 -8.08 -0.32 3.83
C ILE A 43 -6.86 0.58 3.73
N PHE A 44 -5.89 0.36 4.61
CA PHE A 44 -4.60 1.02 4.57
C PHE A 44 -3.55 0.08 4.00
N MET A 45 -2.84 0.54 2.97
CA MET A 45 -1.74 -0.23 2.35
C MET A 45 -0.41 0.40 2.70
N SER A 46 0.52 -0.40 3.23
CA SER A 46 1.84 0.06 3.63
C SER A 46 2.89 -1.02 3.46
N THR A 47 4.15 -0.63 3.51
CA THR A 47 5.25 -1.59 3.73
C THR A 47 5.42 -1.82 5.23
N ILE A 48 6.00 -2.97 5.61
CA ILE A 48 6.29 -3.27 7.02
C ILE A 48 7.18 -2.17 7.64
N HIS A 49 8.12 -1.62 6.86
CA HIS A 49 9.01 -0.56 7.33
C HIS A 49 8.31 0.77 7.57
N ALA A 50 7.31 1.10 6.76
CA ALA A 50 6.61 2.38 6.85
C ALA A 50 5.54 2.39 7.95
N ILE A 51 5.01 1.22 8.36
CA ILE A 51 3.98 1.11 9.40
C ILE A 51 4.56 1.19 10.83
N LYS A 52 5.69 1.82 11.01
CA LYS A 52 6.36 1.91 12.30
C LYS A 52 5.43 2.42 13.41
N GLY A 53 5.19 1.58 14.41
CA GLY A 53 4.32 1.89 15.56
C GLY A 53 2.81 1.76 15.32
N GLY A 54 2.35 1.56 14.07
CA GLY A 54 0.95 1.33 13.76
C GLY A 54 0.52 -0.09 14.13
N GLU A 55 -0.72 -0.24 14.61
CA GLU A 55 -1.36 -1.52 14.87
C GLU A 55 -2.80 -1.45 14.38
N GLU A 56 -3.28 -2.57 13.83
CA GLU A 56 -4.65 -2.68 13.30
C GLU A 56 -5.31 -3.97 13.79
N ASP A 57 -6.62 -3.96 13.86
CA ASP A 57 -7.37 -5.13 14.30
C ASP A 57 -7.20 -6.31 13.34
N ASN A 58 -7.19 -6.01 12.05
CA ASN A 58 -7.04 -7.00 11.00
C ASN A 58 -5.88 -6.63 10.07
N VAL A 59 -4.90 -7.51 9.97
CA VAL A 59 -3.73 -7.31 9.10
C VAL A 59 -3.66 -8.42 8.06
N ILE A 60 -3.50 -8.04 6.80
CA ILE A 60 -3.18 -8.97 5.71
C ILE A 60 -1.69 -8.81 5.38
N LEU A 61 -0.90 -9.82 5.69
CA LEU A 61 0.53 -9.83 5.46
C LEU A 61 0.88 -10.63 4.21
N ALA A 62 1.37 -9.94 3.16
CA ALA A 62 1.79 -10.58 1.93
C ALA A 62 3.20 -11.16 2.07
N LEU A 63 3.32 -12.49 2.03
CA LEU A 63 4.58 -13.24 2.23
C LEU A 63 5.46 -13.28 0.98
N HIS A 64 5.55 -12.16 0.24
CA HIS A 64 6.36 -12.11 -0.97
C HIS A 64 7.65 -11.34 -0.75
N GLN A 65 8.79 -11.98 -1.02
CA GLN A 65 10.11 -11.35 -0.94
C GLN A 65 10.63 -11.00 -2.33
N GLY A 66 11.14 -9.78 -2.49
CA GLY A 66 11.79 -9.35 -3.72
C GLY A 66 13.12 -10.05 -3.97
N ASP A 67 13.54 -10.15 -5.23
CA ASP A 67 14.80 -10.84 -5.61
C ASP A 67 16.05 -10.24 -4.94
N LYS A 68 16.07 -8.93 -4.71
CA LYS A 68 17.18 -8.26 -4.01
C LYS A 68 17.32 -8.75 -2.57
N ILE A 69 16.19 -8.86 -1.84
CA ILE A 69 16.17 -9.35 -0.46
C ILE A 69 16.62 -10.80 -0.43
N GLN A 70 16.08 -11.66 -1.29
CA GLN A 70 16.48 -13.06 -1.35
C GLN A 70 17.97 -13.27 -1.63
N LYS A 71 18.56 -12.45 -2.50
CA LYS A 71 20.01 -12.49 -2.76
C LYS A 71 20.81 -12.03 -1.54
N SER A 72 20.32 -11.02 -0.82
CA SER A 72 20.98 -10.47 0.37
C SER A 72 21.02 -11.49 1.51
N ILE A 73 19.89 -12.11 1.86
CA ILE A 73 19.81 -13.10 2.94
C ILE A 73 20.61 -14.37 2.66
N LYS A 74 20.86 -14.73 1.40
CA LYS A 74 21.74 -15.85 1.03
C LYS A 74 23.23 -15.56 1.24
N ARG A 75 23.60 -14.27 1.23
CA ARG A 75 25.01 -13.85 1.31
C ARG A 75 25.48 -13.56 2.74
N SER A 76 24.58 -13.24 3.66
CA SER A 76 24.92 -12.82 5.00
C SER A 76 23.89 -13.32 6.01
N VAL A 77 24.40 -13.86 7.13
CA VAL A 77 23.59 -14.26 8.28
C VAL A 77 22.92 -13.03 8.90
N ASP A 78 23.66 -11.92 9.04
CA ASP A 78 23.13 -10.69 9.61
C ASP A 78 21.93 -10.16 8.81
N LYS A 79 22.02 -10.22 7.47
CA LYS A 79 20.91 -9.82 6.59
C LYS A 79 19.69 -10.72 6.71
N ARG A 80 19.89 -11.99 6.99
CA ARG A 80 18.80 -12.91 7.28
C ARG A 80 18.14 -12.57 8.61
N ASP A 81 18.92 -12.27 9.63
CA ASP A 81 18.40 -11.91 10.95
C ASP A 81 17.69 -10.57 10.95
N GLU A 82 18.19 -9.59 10.18
CA GLU A 82 17.48 -8.33 9.91
C GLU A 82 16.11 -8.58 9.28
N GLU A 83 16.05 -9.44 8.27
CA GLU A 83 14.81 -9.79 7.58
C GLU A 83 13.82 -10.52 8.52
N HIS A 84 14.29 -11.42 9.37
CA HIS A 84 13.45 -12.07 10.39
C HIS A 84 12.82 -11.04 11.33
N ARG A 85 13.57 -10.02 11.75
CA ARG A 85 13.06 -8.93 12.59
C ARG A 85 11.99 -8.11 11.86
N VAL A 86 12.19 -7.84 10.57
CA VAL A 86 11.17 -7.14 9.74
C VAL A 86 9.86 -7.93 9.72
N TRP A 87 9.92 -9.22 9.47
CA TRP A 87 8.74 -10.08 9.47
C TRP A 87 8.08 -10.18 10.84
N TYR A 88 8.87 -10.25 11.91
CA TYR A 88 8.36 -10.19 13.27
C TYR A 88 7.56 -8.90 13.51
N VAL A 89 8.09 -7.76 13.10
CA VAL A 89 7.36 -6.48 13.19
C VAL A 89 6.05 -6.54 12.41
N GLY A 90 6.05 -7.07 11.19
CA GLY A 90 4.83 -7.20 10.38
C GLY A 90 3.75 -8.06 11.06
N ILE A 91 4.14 -9.17 11.68
CA ILE A 91 3.23 -10.07 12.40
C ILE A 91 2.61 -9.37 13.61
N THR A 92 3.43 -8.64 14.37
CA THR A 92 3.00 -7.97 15.60
C THR A 92 2.15 -6.72 15.36
N ARG A 93 1.86 -6.37 14.11
CA ARG A 93 0.95 -5.27 13.78
C ARG A 93 -0.51 -5.65 13.91
N ALA A 94 -0.85 -6.93 13.95
CA ALA A 94 -2.21 -7.41 14.11
C ALA A 94 -2.60 -7.48 15.59
N ARG A 95 -3.65 -6.76 15.99
CA ARG A 95 -4.25 -6.87 17.33
C ARG A 95 -5.13 -8.11 17.48
N ASN A 96 -5.96 -8.38 16.48
CA ASN A 96 -6.96 -9.46 16.55
C ASN A 96 -6.70 -10.56 15.52
N ASN A 97 -6.59 -10.20 14.24
CA ASN A 97 -6.49 -11.20 13.17
C ASN A 97 -5.31 -10.92 12.23
N LEU A 98 -4.51 -11.94 12.00
CA LEU A 98 -3.44 -11.93 11.02
C LEU A 98 -3.78 -12.89 9.87
N TYR A 99 -3.95 -12.36 8.67
CA TYR A 99 -4.15 -13.12 7.45
C TYR A 99 -2.85 -13.19 6.66
N LYS A 100 -2.42 -14.38 6.28
CA LYS A 100 -1.18 -14.60 5.52
C LYS A 100 -1.50 -14.84 4.05
N LEU A 101 -1.09 -13.91 3.20
CA LEU A 101 -1.23 -14.05 1.75
C LEU A 101 0.04 -14.69 1.18
N LYS A 102 -0.06 -15.93 0.75
CA LYS A 102 1.06 -16.70 0.18
C LYS A 102 1.48 -16.13 -1.17
N SER A 103 2.78 -16.21 -1.45
CA SER A 103 3.30 -15.85 -2.76
C SER A 103 2.90 -16.89 -3.82
N LYS A 104 2.46 -16.43 -5.01
CA LYS A 104 2.27 -17.31 -6.18
C LYS A 104 3.57 -18.02 -6.60
N ILE A 105 4.71 -17.39 -6.32
CA ILE A 105 6.05 -17.92 -6.63
C ILE A 105 6.63 -18.49 -5.35
N LYS A 106 6.53 -19.80 -5.14
CA LYS A 106 6.98 -20.50 -3.91
C LYS A 106 8.40 -20.14 -3.47
N ARG A 107 9.34 -19.97 -4.42
CA ARG A 107 10.72 -19.59 -4.11
C ARG A 107 10.84 -18.18 -3.51
N LYS A 108 9.83 -17.32 -3.69
CA LYS A 108 9.78 -15.95 -3.17
C LYS A 108 8.90 -15.83 -1.93
N GLU A 109 8.39 -16.94 -1.43
CA GLU A 109 7.59 -16.95 -0.21
C GLU A 109 8.51 -16.97 1.00
N TYR A 110 8.26 -16.03 1.92
CA TYR A 110 8.87 -16.08 3.24
C TYR A 110 8.16 -17.16 4.07
N LYS A 111 8.94 -18.02 4.70
CA LYS A 111 8.42 -19.07 5.59
C LYS A 111 8.38 -18.53 7.01
N LEU A 112 7.17 -18.22 7.45
CA LEU A 112 6.88 -17.89 8.83
C LEU A 112 6.90 -19.13 9.70
#